data_72e4565999ff991f35394310da666a4c
#
_entry.id   72e4565999ff991f35394310da666a4c
#
_cell.length_a   1.000
_cell.length_b   1.000
_cell.length_c   1.000
_cell.angle_alpha   90.00
_cell.angle_beta   90.00
_cell.angle_gamma   90.00
#
_symmetry.space_group_name_H-M   'P 1'
#
loop_
_entity.id
_entity.type
_entity.pdbx_description
1 polymer ?
#
loop_
_entity_poly.entity_id
_entity_poly.type
_entity_poly.pdbx_seq_one_letter_code
_entity_poly.pdbx_strand_id
1 'polypeptide(L)'
;MTNEKKQIKRALISVYHKEGLLEDIIKTLHSEGVQLLSTGGTQTYIESLGIPCEAVEHLTGYPSILGGRVKTLHPKIFGGILARREHDEDIRQLSEYEIPTIDLVIVD
;
A
#
# COMPACT_ATOMS: atom_id res chain seq x y z
N MET A 1 20.76 14.88 -15.81
CA MET A 1 20.13 14.07 -14.82
C MET A 1 19.09 14.85 -14.08
N THR A 2 17.97 14.30 -13.97
CA THR A 2 16.92 14.95 -13.22
C THR A 2 17.03 14.54 -11.75
N ASN A 3 16.88 15.48 -10.89
CA ASN A 3 16.81 15.24 -9.47
C ASN A 3 15.37 15.06 -9.06
N GLU A 4 14.61 14.40 -9.92
CA GLU A 4 13.23 14.19 -9.62
C GLU A 4 13.09 13.28 -8.42
N LYS A 5 12.53 13.83 -7.38
CA LYS A 5 12.14 13.03 -6.23
C LYS A 5 10.82 12.38 -6.57
N LYS A 6 10.82 11.04 -6.57
CA LYS A 6 9.55 10.35 -6.67
C LYS A 6 8.72 10.70 -5.46
N GLN A 7 7.56 11.25 -5.71
CA GLN A 7 6.63 11.53 -4.63
C GLN A 7 5.93 10.24 -4.26
N ILE A 8 5.98 9.88 -2.99
CA ILE A 8 5.27 8.72 -2.49
C ILE A 8 3.82 9.12 -2.28
N LYS A 9 2.92 8.52 -3.03
CA LYS A 9 1.49 8.82 -2.93
C LYS A 9 0.73 7.74 -2.21
N ARG A 10 1.20 6.50 -2.26
CA ARG A 10 0.49 5.37 -1.67
C ARG A 10 1.50 4.36 -1.15
N ALA A 11 1.28 3.90 0.08
CA ALA A 11 2.15 2.95 0.74
C ALA A 11 1.34 1.76 1.22
N LEU A 12 1.89 0.56 1.04
CA LEU A 12 1.33 -0.67 1.58
C LEU A 12 2.13 -1.06 2.81
N ILE A 13 1.46 -1.20 3.94
CA ILE A 13 2.10 -1.56 5.20
C ILE A 13 1.46 -2.83 5.73
N SER A 14 2.27 -3.87 5.90
CA SER A 14 1.82 -5.16 6.42
C SER A 14 2.91 -5.73 7.31
N VAL A 15 2.81 -5.46 8.60
CA VAL A 15 3.85 -5.85 9.57
C VAL A 15 3.24 -6.64 10.71
N TYR A 16 4.01 -7.60 11.19
CA TYR A 16 3.64 -8.38 12.37
C TYR A 16 4.07 -7.63 13.64
N HIS A 17 5.30 -7.13 13.66
CA HIS A 17 5.84 -6.40 14.81
C HIS A 17 5.50 -4.93 14.70
N LYS A 18 4.82 -4.39 15.70
CA LYS A 18 4.30 -3.02 15.68
C LYS A 18 4.96 -2.17 16.75
N GLU A 19 6.28 -2.18 16.75
CA GLU A 19 7.04 -1.47 17.77
C GLU A 19 8.21 -0.73 17.12
N GLY A 20 8.95 0.02 17.92
CA GLY A 20 10.08 0.78 17.44
C GLY A 20 9.65 2.00 16.64
N LEU A 21 10.24 2.15 15.44
CA LEU A 21 10.04 3.34 14.63
C LEU A 21 8.75 3.31 13.79
N LEU A 22 7.97 2.23 13.86
CA LEU A 22 6.81 2.10 12.98
C LEU A 22 5.81 3.24 13.16
N GLU A 23 5.53 3.62 14.40
CA GLU A 23 4.60 4.70 14.66
C GLU A 23 5.07 6.00 14.03
N ASP A 24 6.36 6.33 14.18
CA ASP A 24 6.92 7.56 13.61
C ASP A 24 6.87 7.54 12.08
N ILE A 25 7.15 6.38 11.48
CA ILE A 25 7.09 6.24 10.03
C ILE A 25 5.66 6.46 9.53
N ILE A 26 4.69 5.85 10.19
CA ILE A 26 3.28 5.99 9.79
C ILE A 26 2.82 7.44 9.92
N LYS A 27 3.17 8.10 11.01
CA LYS A 27 2.79 9.49 11.22
C LYS A 27 3.43 10.41 10.19
N THR A 28 4.69 10.16 9.86
CA THR A 28 5.38 10.94 8.83
C THR A 28 4.72 10.76 7.48
N LEU A 29 4.42 9.52 7.09
CA LEU A 29 3.76 9.27 5.81
C LEU A 29 2.40 9.97 5.76
N HIS A 30 1.63 9.89 6.83
CA HIS A 30 0.34 10.55 6.88
C HIS A 30 0.47 12.07 6.75
N SER A 31 1.45 12.66 7.44
CA SER A 31 1.65 14.10 7.38
C SER A 31 2.07 14.57 5.99
N GLU A 32 2.69 13.69 5.20
CA GLU A 32 3.09 13.99 3.83
C GLU A 32 1.97 13.71 2.82
N GLY A 33 0.79 13.34 3.29
CA GLY A 33 -0.35 13.10 2.41
C GLY A 33 -0.34 11.73 1.73
N VAL A 34 0.43 10.79 2.24
CA VAL A 34 0.51 9.44 1.66
C VAL A 34 -0.73 8.63 2.06
N GLN A 35 -1.38 8.02 1.07
CA GLN A 35 -2.49 7.11 1.34
C GLN A 35 -1.94 5.79 1.84
N LEU A 36 -2.51 5.27 2.93
CA LEU A 36 -2.04 4.05 3.53
C LEU A 36 -2.98 2.89 3.23
N LEU A 37 -2.41 1.79 2.75
CA LEU A 37 -3.10 0.52 2.56
C LEU A 37 -2.50 -0.47 3.55
N SER A 38 -3.32 -1.33 4.14
CA SER A 38 -2.78 -2.30 5.08
C SER A 38 -3.67 -3.52 5.21
N THR A 39 -3.16 -4.48 5.95
CA THR A 39 -3.84 -5.74 6.21
C THR A 39 -4.13 -5.88 7.71
N GLY A 40 -5.18 -6.57 8.02
CA GLY A 40 -5.56 -7.08 9.34
C GLY A 40 -5.13 -6.27 10.54
N GLY A 41 -4.24 -6.85 11.36
CA GLY A 41 -3.79 -6.20 12.58
C GLY A 41 -3.02 -4.91 12.37
N THR A 42 -2.36 -4.76 11.21
CA THR A 42 -1.68 -3.52 10.89
C THR A 42 -2.69 -2.39 10.69
N GLN A 43 -3.81 -2.69 10.03
CA GLN A 43 -4.87 -1.68 9.87
C GLN A 43 -5.39 -1.24 11.24
N THR A 44 -5.66 -2.19 12.12
CA THR A 44 -6.14 -1.87 13.46
C THR A 44 -5.14 -0.98 14.19
N TYR A 45 -3.86 -1.30 14.08
CA TYR A 45 -2.81 -0.51 14.73
C TYR A 45 -2.78 0.93 14.19
N ILE A 46 -2.82 1.08 12.86
CA ILE A 46 -2.78 2.41 12.24
C ILE A 46 -4.00 3.23 12.67
N GLU A 47 -5.16 2.62 12.68
CA GLU A 47 -6.38 3.32 13.09
C GLU A 47 -6.35 3.69 14.56
N SER A 48 -5.67 2.90 15.39
CA SER A 48 -5.51 3.23 16.80
C SER A 48 -4.70 4.48 17.02
N LEU A 49 -3.89 4.87 16.03
CA LEU A 49 -3.12 6.12 16.08
C LEU A 49 -3.93 7.32 15.58
N GLY A 50 -5.21 7.11 15.25
CA GLY A 50 -6.04 8.18 14.72
C GLY A 50 -5.78 8.49 13.25
N ILE A 51 -5.16 7.57 12.51
CA ILE A 51 -4.76 7.77 11.12
C ILE A 51 -5.64 6.89 10.22
N PRO A 52 -6.25 7.47 9.16
CA PRO A 52 -7.08 6.68 8.26
C PRO A 52 -6.23 5.73 7.43
N CYS A 53 -6.80 4.57 7.14
CA CYS A 53 -6.09 3.51 6.44
C CYS A 53 -7.10 2.67 5.66
N GLU A 54 -6.78 2.35 4.42
CA GLU A 54 -7.65 1.52 3.60
C GLU A 54 -7.23 0.06 3.71
N ALA A 55 -8.20 -0.81 3.89
CA ALA A 55 -7.93 -2.25 3.95
C ALA A 55 -7.68 -2.79 2.54
N VAL A 56 -6.70 -3.70 2.42
CA VAL A 56 -6.41 -4.36 1.14
C VAL A 56 -7.65 -5.08 0.62
N GLU A 57 -8.43 -5.70 1.50
CA GLU A 57 -9.66 -6.40 1.11
C GLU A 57 -10.67 -5.46 0.46
N HIS A 58 -10.72 -4.22 0.90
CA HIS A 58 -11.61 -3.23 0.31
C HIS A 58 -11.19 -2.90 -1.12
N LEU A 59 -9.90 -2.86 -1.38
CA LEU A 59 -9.38 -2.58 -2.72
C LEU A 59 -9.58 -3.76 -3.67
N THR A 60 -9.28 -4.97 -3.20
CA THR A 60 -9.37 -6.15 -4.06
C THR A 60 -10.78 -6.69 -4.19
N GLY A 61 -11.65 -6.42 -3.22
CA GLY A 61 -12.98 -7.00 -3.17
C GLY A 61 -12.96 -8.48 -2.81
N TYR A 62 -11.82 -8.98 -2.34
CA TYR A 62 -11.67 -10.41 -2.04
C TYR A 62 -11.52 -10.61 -0.54
N PRO A 63 -12.23 -11.57 0.05
CA PRO A 63 -12.16 -11.76 1.49
C PRO A 63 -10.80 -12.28 1.93
N SER A 64 -10.49 -12.04 3.21
CA SER A 64 -9.27 -12.56 3.82
C SER A 64 -9.47 -14.04 4.14
N ILE A 65 -8.95 -14.89 3.28
CA ILE A 65 -9.05 -16.35 3.45
C ILE A 65 -7.66 -16.92 3.70
N LEU A 66 -7.63 -18.18 4.09
CA LEU A 66 -6.38 -18.91 4.36
C LEU A 66 -5.50 -18.17 5.37
N GLY A 67 -6.13 -17.63 6.42
CA GLY A 67 -5.42 -16.86 7.44
C GLY A 67 -4.84 -15.56 6.92
N GLY A 68 -5.38 -15.03 5.83
CA GLY A 68 -4.91 -13.80 5.24
C GLY A 68 -3.65 -13.95 4.39
N ARG A 69 -3.20 -15.19 4.19
CA ARG A 69 -1.92 -15.43 3.50
C ARG A 69 -1.93 -15.02 2.03
N VAL A 70 -3.11 -14.97 1.42
CA VAL A 70 -3.24 -14.69 -0.01
C VAL A 70 -3.88 -13.35 -0.31
N LYS A 71 -4.15 -12.52 0.70
CA LYS A 71 -4.94 -11.30 0.48
C LYS A 71 -4.23 -10.27 -0.40
N THR A 72 -2.91 -10.31 -0.48
CA THR A 72 -2.15 -9.41 -1.34
C THR A 72 -1.81 -10.04 -2.69
N LEU A 73 -2.09 -11.31 -2.89
CA LEU A 73 -1.86 -12.00 -4.18
C LEU A 73 -3.01 -11.68 -5.12
N HIS A 74 -3.10 -10.44 -5.53
CA HIS A 74 -4.19 -9.95 -6.38
C HIS A 74 -3.60 -8.92 -7.35
N PRO A 75 -4.06 -8.91 -8.61
CA PRO A 75 -3.54 -7.96 -9.59
C PRO A 75 -3.60 -6.51 -9.15
N LYS A 76 -4.61 -6.11 -8.36
CA LYS A 76 -4.71 -4.73 -7.90
C LYS A 76 -3.63 -4.37 -6.88
N ILE A 77 -3.03 -5.36 -6.22
CA ILE A 77 -1.92 -5.12 -5.30
C ILE A 77 -0.59 -5.28 -6.03
N PHE A 78 -0.33 -6.48 -6.57
CA PHE A 78 0.94 -6.73 -7.24
C PHE A 78 1.09 -5.91 -8.52
N GLY A 79 0.00 -5.65 -9.25
CA GLY A 79 0.07 -4.80 -10.43
C GLY A 79 0.52 -3.39 -10.08
N GLY A 80 0.04 -2.85 -8.97
CA GLY A 80 0.46 -1.53 -8.51
C GLY A 80 1.91 -1.47 -8.08
N ILE A 81 2.44 -2.60 -7.56
CA ILE A 81 3.84 -2.68 -7.13
C ILE A 81 4.76 -2.91 -8.32
N LEU A 82 4.38 -3.83 -9.21
CA LEU A 82 5.26 -4.35 -10.25
C LEU A 82 5.19 -3.59 -11.58
N ALA A 83 4.23 -2.70 -11.76
CA ALA A 83 4.06 -1.98 -13.02
C ALA A 83 5.31 -1.19 -13.37
N ARG A 84 5.69 -1.27 -14.65
CA ARG A 84 6.82 -0.51 -15.18
C ARG A 84 6.30 0.85 -15.59
N ARG A 85 6.56 1.85 -14.78
CA ARG A 85 5.94 3.17 -14.93
C ARG A 85 6.46 3.96 -16.11
N GLU A 86 7.59 3.55 -16.68
CA GLU A 86 8.16 4.13 -17.89
C GLU A 86 7.64 3.49 -19.17
N HIS A 87 6.78 2.46 -19.06
CA HIS A 87 6.19 1.78 -20.21
C HIS A 87 4.74 2.21 -20.38
N ASP A 88 4.42 2.78 -21.54
CA ASP A 88 3.08 3.29 -21.82
C ASP A 88 2.01 2.20 -21.71
N GLU A 89 2.36 0.98 -22.12
CA GLU A 89 1.41 -0.14 -22.06
C GLU A 89 1.04 -0.47 -20.62
N ASP A 90 2.02 -0.49 -19.71
CA ASP A 90 1.74 -0.75 -18.30
C ASP A 90 0.89 0.37 -17.70
N ILE A 91 1.20 1.62 -18.02
CA ILE A 91 0.42 2.77 -17.54
C ILE A 91 -1.01 2.68 -18.03
N ARG A 92 -1.20 2.32 -19.31
CA ARG A 92 -2.54 2.17 -19.87
C ARG A 92 -3.32 1.08 -19.15
N GLN A 93 -2.68 -0.06 -18.86
CA GLN A 93 -3.33 -1.17 -18.17
C GLN A 93 -3.66 -0.84 -16.72
N LEU A 94 -2.81 -0.07 -16.04
CA LEU A 94 -3.13 0.38 -14.68
C LEU A 94 -4.44 1.18 -14.67
N SER A 95 -4.60 2.06 -15.66
CA SER A 95 -5.82 2.86 -15.77
C SER A 95 -7.00 2.01 -16.17
N GLU A 96 -6.83 1.13 -17.16
CA GLU A 96 -7.91 0.31 -17.70
C GLU A 96 -8.50 -0.62 -16.64
N TYR A 97 -7.65 -1.22 -15.81
CA TYR A 97 -8.08 -2.17 -14.80
C TYR A 97 -8.21 -1.55 -13.41
N GLU A 98 -8.12 -0.23 -13.34
CA GLU A 98 -8.29 0.52 -12.08
C GLU A 98 -7.34 0.03 -10.99
N ILE A 99 -6.05 -0.13 -11.36
CA ILE A 99 -5.02 -0.58 -10.45
C ILE A 99 -4.28 0.65 -9.88
N PRO A 100 -4.38 0.91 -8.57
CA PRO A 100 -3.64 2.02 -7.98
C PRO A 100 -2.16 1.69 -7.90
N THR A 101 -1.32 2.68 -8.17
CA THR A 101 0.13 2.50 -8.02
C THR A 101 0.49 2.47 -6.55
N ILE A 102 1.46 1.63 -6.20
CA ILE A 102 1.97 1.53 -4.84
C ILE A 102 3.44 1.91 -4.89
N ASP A 103 3.79 2.95 -4.16
CA ASP A 103 5.11 3.57 -4.24
C ASP A 103 6.05 3.07 -3.16
N LEU A 104 5.52 2.53 -2.07
CA LEU A 104 6.31 2.10 -0.92
C LEU A 104 5.65 0.87 -0.32
N VAL A 105 6.47 -0.12 0.02
CA VAL A 105 6.00 -1.33 0.70
C VAL A 105 6.82 -1.51 1.97
N ILE A 106 6.14 -1.69 3.10
CA ILE A 106 6.79 -1.93 4.39
C ILE A 106 6.26 -3.26 4.93
N VAL A 107 7.17 -4.22 5.07
CA VAL A 107 6.86 -5.54 5.61
C VAL A 107 7.95 -5.95 6.57
N ASP A 108 7.67 -6.95 7.41
CA ASP A 108 8.71 -7.51 8.27
C ASP A 108 8.82 -9.03 8.15
#